data_d8e26e2d949b47de91b7f9c9925eb39c
#
_entry.id   d8e26e2d949b47de91b7f9c9925eb39c
#
_cell.length_a   1.000
_cell.length_b   1.000
_cell.length_c   1.000
_cell.angle_alpha   90.00
_cell.angle_beta   90.00
_cell.angle_gamma   90.00
#
_symmetry.space_group_name_H-M   'P 1'
#
loop_
_entity.id
_entity.type
_entity.pdbx_description
1 polymer ?
#
loop_
_entity_poly.entity_id
_entity_poly.type
_entity_poly.pdbx_seq_one_letter_code
_entity_poly.pdbx_strand_id
1 'polypeptide(L)'
;MPSPQIERKLAAIMFTDIAGYTALSAKDENKALALLDTQKQILTPIIEEFNGTLHKEVGDGLLFTFPTVTDAVRCGIKIQEETKVIDELILRIGIHEGEITLKDGDALGDDVNVASRIVPFAAEGGIVISGKVQQNISSLPEFKTKFISEPLLKGVSQEVKVFCIISHGLPETD
;
A
#
# COMPACT_ATOMS: atom_id res chain seq x y z
N MET A 1 21.98 -29.24 -6.80
CA MET A 1 21.76 -27.78 -6.70
C MET A 1 20.29 -27.48 -6.66
N PRO A 2 19.80 -26.90 -5.59
CA PRO A 2 18.42 -26.47 -5.59
C PRO A 2 18.22 -25.36 -6.60
N SER A 3 17.16 -25.44 -7.39
CA SER A 3 16.73 -24.36 -8.28
C SER A 3 16.34 -23.15 -7.43
N PRO A 4 16.46 -21.92 -7.94
CA PRO A 4 15.89 -20.76 -7.26
C PRO A 4 14.42 -21.02 -7.01
N GLN A 5 13.97 -20.74 -5.80
CA GLN A 5 12.56 -20.94 -5.48
C GLN A 5 11.76 -19.81 -6.11
N ILE A 6 10.97 -20.15 -7.12
CA ILE A 6 10.05 -19.24 -7.78
C ILE A 6 8.65 -19.76 -7.51
N GLU A 7 7.84 -18.91 -6.90
CA GLU A 7 6.44 -19.24 -6.59
C GLU A 7 5.54 -18.18 -7.19
N ARG A 8 4.50 -18.60 -7.90
CA ARG A 8 3.44 -17.71 -8.37
C ARG A 8 2.22 -17.89 -7.49
N LYS A 9 1.63 -16.80 -7.04
CA LYS A 9 0.40 -16.87 -6.26
C LYS A 9 -0.41 -15.60 -6.37
N LEU A 10 -1.70 -15.73 -6.08
CA LEU A 10 -2.59 -14.60 -5.93
C LEU A 10 -2.37 -13.97 -4.57
N ALA A 11 -2.26 -12.66 -4.49
CA ALA A 11 -2.07 -11.95 -3.24
C ALA A 11 -2.68 -10.56 -3.31
N ALA A 12 -3.03 -10.04 -2.13
CA ALA A 12 -3.30 -8.62 -2.00
C ALA A 12 -1.96 -7.91 -1.82
N ILE A 13 -1.77 -6.80 -2.51
CA ILE A 13 -0.51 -6.07 -2.58
C ILE A 13 -0.73 -4.67 -2.03
N MET A 14 0.08 -4.27 -1.06
CA MET A 14 0.01 -2.94 -0.47
C MET A 14 1.33 -2.21 -0.66
N PHE A 15 1.26 -0.98 -1.17
CA PHE A 15 2.37 -0.05 -1.15
C PHE A 15 2.03 1.13 -0.24
N THR A 16 3.03 1.60 0.49
CA THR A 16 2.92 2.82 1.28
C THR A 16 4.02 3.77 0.89
N ASP A 17 3.78 5.08 1.00
CA ASP A 17 4.83 6.07 0.96
C ASP A 17 4.57 7.15 2.02
N ILE A 18 5.61 7.93 2.31
CA ILE A 18 5.53 9.03 3.28
C ILE A 18 5.34 10.33 2.51
N ALA A 19 4.19 10.99 2.72
CA ALA A 19 3.91 12.28 2.11
C ALA A 19 4.94 13.31 2.59
N GLY A 20 5.51 14.07 1.66
CA GLY A 20 6.49 15.09 1.97
C GLY A 20 7.89 14.60 2.31
N TYR A 21 8.18 13.32 2.13
CA TYR A 21 9.49 12.74 2.47
C TYR A 21 10.64 13.40 1.72
N THR A 22 10.48 13.63 0.42
CA THR A 22 11.54 14.25 -0.40
C THR A 22 11.91 15.63 0.11
N ALA A 23 10.90 16.45 0.45
CA ALA A 23 11.12 17.79 1.00
C ALA A 23 11.79 17.72 2.38
N LEU A 24 11.36 16.77 3.23
CA LEU A 24 11.96 16.57 4.54
C LEU A 24 13.43 16.13 4.42
N SER A 25 13.71 15.19 3.52
CA SER A 25 15.06 14.70 3.29
C SER A 25 16.00 15.81 2.81
N ALA A 26 15.51 16.70 1.96
CA ALA A 26 16.28 17.85 1.49
C ALA A 26 16.57 18.87 2.60
N LYS A 27 15.65 19.00 3.55
CA LYS A 27 15.76 19.95 4.65
C LYS A 27 16.55 19.40 5.84
N ASP A 28 16.33 18.13 6.19
CA ASP A 28 16.93 17.47 7.35
C ASP A 28 17.04 15.96 7.08
N GLU A 29 18.16 15.55 6.50
CA GLU A 29 18.39 14.16 6.13
C GLU A 29 18.36 13.21 7.32
N ASN A 30 18.94 13.61 8.46
CA ASN A 30 18.96 12.76 9.65
C ASN A 30 17.54 12.52 10.19
N LYS A 31 16.70 13.55 10.17
CA LYS A 31 15.31 13.42 10.58
C LYS A 31 14.51 12.54 9.63
N ALA A 32 14.76 12.65 8.34
CA ALA A 32 14.13 11.81 7.33
C ALA A 32 14.51 10.35 7.52
N LEU A 33 15.79 10.05 7.75
CA LEU A 33 16.24 8.69 8.02
C LEU A 33 15.64 8.11 9.30
N ALA A 34 15.57 8.93 10.37
CA ALA A 34 14.91 8.52 11.60
C ALA A 34 13.43 8.20 11.39
N LEU A 35 12.77 8.96 10.51
CA LEU A 35 11.35 8.74 10.19
C LEU A 35 11.13 7.41 9.48
N LEU A 36 12.05 6.99 8.60
CA LEU A 36 12.00 5.67 7.97
C LEU A 36 12.08 4.55 9.00
N ASP A 37 12.98 4.67 9.98
CA ASP A 37 13.11 3.69 11.05
C ASP A 37 11.84 3.63 11.91
N THR A 38 11.29 4.78 12.26
CA THR A 38 10.05 4.89 13.02
C THR A 38 8.90 4.22 12.26
N GLN A 39 8.77 4.50 10.97
CA GLN A 39 7.76 3.88 10.11
C GLN A 39 7.85 2.35 10.19
N LYS A 40 9.04 1.82 9.97
CA LYS A 40 9.25 0.37 9.95
C LYS A 40 8.91 -0.26 11.30
N GLN A 41 9.33 0.35 12.41
CA GLN A 41 9.06 -0.14 13.75
C GLN A 41 7.56 -0.16 14.07
N ILE A 42 6.81 0.82 13.60
CA ILE A 42 5.37 0.91 13.85
C ILE A 42 4.58 -0.04 12.96
N LEU A 43 4.93 -0.08 11.67
CA LEU A 43 4.16 -0.86 10.71
C LEU A 43 4.36 -2.36 10.83
N THR A 44 5.56 -2.82 11.17
CA THR A 44 5.88 -4.25 11.22
C THR A 44 4.93 -5.06 12.10
N PRO A 45 4.66 -4.67 13.37
CA PRO A 45 3.71 -5.44 14.19
C PRO A 45 2.29 -5.41 13.64
N ILE A 46 1.87 -4.29 13.04
CA ILE A 46 0.53 -4.17 12.46
C ILE A 46 0.40 -5.12 11.27
N ILE A 47 1.40 -5.13 10.39
CA ILE A 47 1.43 -6.01 9.22
C ILE A 47 1.32 -7.48 9.65
N GLU A 48 2.09 -7.87 10.65
CA GLU A 48 2.07 -9.24 11.17
C GLU A 48 0.70 -9.62 11.75
N GLU A 49 0.05 -8.70 12.45
CA GLU A 49 -1.30 -8.91 13.01
C GLU A 49 -2.32 -9.31 11.92
N PHE A 50 -2.17 -8.78 10.72
CA PHE A 50 -3.07 -9.05 9.60
C PHE A 50 -2.50 -10.06 8.60
N ASN A 51 -1.53 -10.87 9.02
CA ASN A 51 -0.92 -11.94 8.21
C ASN A 51 -0.15 -11.44 7.00
N GLY A 52 0.33 -10.21 7.05
CA GLY A 52 1.09 -9.60 5.97
C GLY A 52 2.58 -9.92 6.03
N THR A 53 3.24 -9.71 4.92
CA THR A 53 4.69 -9.90 4.77
C THR A 53 5.31 -8.65 4.15
N LEU A 54 6.37 -8.13 4.78
CA LEU A 54 7.17 -7.06 4.20
C LEU A 54 8.17 -7.69 3.23
N HIS A 55 8.18 -7.25 1.98
CA HIS A 55 9.09 -7.76 0.95
C HIS A 55 10.30 -6.86 0.73
N LYS A 56 10.08 -5.55 0.64
CA LYS A 56 11.19 -4.63 0.36
C LYS A 56 10.84 -3.18 0.67
N GLU A 57 11.89 -2.38 0.77
CA GLU A 57 11.81 -0.93 0.82
C GLU A 57 12.10 -0.38 -0.56
N VAL A 58 11.32 0.60 -1.01
CA VAL A 58 11.51 1.27 -2.30
C VAL A 58 11.49 2.78 -2.01
N GLY A 59 12.67 3.37 -1.85
CA GLY A 59 12.79 4.76 -1.39
C GLY A 59 12.22 4.92 0.01
N ASP A 60 11.23 5.79 0.17
CA ASP A 60 10.49 5.96 1.42
C ASP A 60 9.29 5.00 1.53
N GLY A 61 9.06 4.22 0.49
CA GLY A 61 7.92 3.30 0.40
C GLY A 61 8.23 1.91 0.90
N LEU A 62 7.18 1.20 1.29
CA LEU A 62 7.26 -0.20 1.71
C LEU A 62 6.28 -1.03 0.90
N LEU A 63 6.72 -2.23 0.51
CA LEU A 63 5.90 -3.20 -0.21
C LEU A 63 5.52 -4.36 0.69
N PHE A 64 4.23 -4.58 0.84
CA PHE A 64 3.68 -5.69 1.62
C PHE A 64 2.76 -6.55 0.78
N THR A 65 2.63 -7.82 1.13
CA THR A 65 1.59 -8.69 0.59
C THR A 65 0.80 -9.35 1.71
N PHE A 66 -0.45 -9.72 1.39
CA PHE A 66 -1.39 -10.34 2.33
C PHE A 66 -2.10 -11.49 1.64
N PRO A 67 -2.52 -12.51 2.40
CA PRO A 67 -3.28 -13.63 1.82
C PRO A 67 -4.64 -13.22 1.26
N THR A 68 -5.29 -12.21 1.85
CA THR A 68 -6.61 -11.75 1.41
C THR A 68 -6.67 -10.24 1.28
N VAL A 69 -7.57 -9.77 0.42
CA VAL A 69 -7.87 -8.36 0.24
C VAL A 69 -8.41 -7.75 1.53
N THR A 70 -9.28 -8.47 2.23
CA THR A 70 -9.88 -7.98 3.48
C THR A 70 -8.81 -7.71 4.55
N ASP A 71 -7.85 -8.62 4.70
CA ASP A 71 -6.73 -8.41 5.61
C ASP A 71 -5.93 -7.16 5.25
N ALA A 72 -5.64 -6.98 3.95
CA ALA A 72 -4.88 -5.82 3.48
C ALA A 72 -5.62 -4.50 3.77
N VAL A 73 -6.92 -4.46 3.48
CA VAL A 73 -7.73 -3.25 3.69
C VAL A 73 -7.82 -2.92 5.19
N ARG A 74 -8.11 -3.91 6.02
CA ARG A 74 -8.17 -3.71 7.48
C ARG A 74 -6.84 -3.28 8.05
N CYS A 75 -5.76 -3.87 7.57
CA CYS A 75 -4.40 -3.48 7.95
C CYS A 75 -4.12 -2.02 7.58
N GLY A 76 -4.46 -1.61 6.36
CA GLY A 76 -4.29 -0.22 5.92
C GLY A 76 -5.04 0.77 6.79
N ILE A 77 -6.26 0.44 7.19
CA ILE A 77 -7.06 1.26 8.10
C ILE A 77 -6.37 1.38 9.46
N LYS A 78 -5.90 0.26 10.01
CA LYS A 78 -5.18 0.24 11.28
C LYS A 78 -3.90 1.08 11.22
N ILE A 79 -3.14 0.95 10.13
CA ILE A 79 -1.95 1.76 9.91
C ILE A 79 -2.28 3.25 9.98
N GLN A 80 -3.33 3.68 9.27
CA GLN A 80 -3.71 5.09 9.26
C GLN A 80 -4.18 5.57 10.64
N GLU A 81 -4.90 4.75 11.37
CA GLU A 81 -5.30 5.08 12.75
C GLU A 81 -4.10 5.27 13.67
N GLU A 82 -3.12 4.39 13.59
CA GLU A 82 -1.94 4.42 14.47
C GLU A 82 -0.95 5.53 14.10
N THR A 83 -0.83 5.85 12.81
CA THR A 83 0.18 6.81 12.35
C THR A 83 -0.31 8.26 12.35
N LYS A 84 -1.62 8.51 12.35
CA LYS A 84 -2.15 9.87 12.28
C LYS A 84 -1.74 10.75 13.45
N VAL A 85 -1.36 10.18 14.58
CA VAL A 85 -0.93 10.91 15.79
C VAL A 85 0.59 11.11 15.84
N ILE A 86 1.32 10.64 14.82
CA ILE A 86 2.77 10.75 14.77
C ILE A 86 3.16 11.86 13.82
N ASP A 87 3.84 12.89 14.34
CA ASP A 87 4.25 14.03 13.55
C ASP A 87 5.10 13.61 12.36
N GLU A 88 4.79 14.17 11.19
CA GLU A 88 5.51 13.98 9.93
C GLU A 88 5.40 12.57 9.34
N LEU A 89 4.81 11.61 10.04
CA LEU A 89 4.57 10.28 9.49
C LEU A 89 3.17 10.23 8.87
N ILE A 90 3.02 10.90 7.74
CA ILE A 90 1.77 10.96 6.99
C ILE A 90 1.89 10.02 5.81
N LEU A 91 1.09 8.96 5.82
CA LEU A 91 1.21 7.90 4.81
C LEU A 91 0.11 7.97 3.76
N ARG A 92 0.49 7.64 2.52
CA ARG A 92 -0.45 7.32 1.45
C ARG A 92 -0.34 5.82 1.22
N ILE A 93 -1.47 5.15 1.09
CA ILE A 93 -1.54 3.70 0.94
C ILE A 93 -2.29 3.35 -0.34
N GLY A 94 -1.73 2.43 -1.12
CA GLY A 94 -2.38 1.86 -2.30
C GLY A 94 -2.48 0.35 -2.18
N ILE A 95 -3.64 -0.23 -2.50
CA ILE A 95 -3.89 -1.67 -2.40
C ILE A 95 -4.48 -2.18 -3.71
N HIS A 96 -3.89 -3.25 -4.20
CA HIS A 96 -4.32 -3.95 -5.40
C HIS A 96 -4.33 -5.46 -5.13
N GLU A 97 -4.96 -6.23 -5.97
CA GLU A 97 -4.92 -7.68 -5.91
C GLU A 97 -4.50 -8.20 -7.26
N GLY A 98 -3.62 -9.18 -7.26
CA GLY A 98 -3.21 -9.82 -8.48
C GLY A 98 -2.25 -10.95 -8.26
N GLU A 99 -1.84 -11.53 -9.37
CA GLU A 99 -0.86 -12.62 -9.37
C GLU A 99 0.54 -12.03 -9.24
N ILE A 100 1.28 -12.54 -8.28
CA ILE A 100 2.67 -12.13 -8.03
C ILE A 100 3.60 -13.30 -8.21
N THR A 101 4.86 -13.00 -8.53
CA THR A 101 5.95 -13.96 -8.55
C THR A 101 6.85 -13.67 -7.37
N LEU A 102 6.99 -14.66 -6.48
CA LEU A 102 7.94 -14.58 -5.38
C LEU A 102 9.24 -15.25 -5.81
N LYS A 103 10.34 -14.50 -5.72
CA LYS A 103 11.67 -15.00 -6.07
C LYS A 103 12.68 -14.42 -5.09
N ASP A 104 13.37 -15.29 -4.37
CA ASP A 104 14.43 -14.90 -3.43
C ASP A 104 13.95 -13.84 -2.40
N GLY A 105 12.72 -13.98 -1.92
CA GLY A 105 12.13 -13.06 -0.95
C GLY A 105 11.50 -11.80 -1.53
N ASP A 106 11.70 -11.55 -2.83
CA ASP A 106 11.12 -10.39 -3.50
C ASP A 106 9.78 -10.74 -4.14
N ALA A 107 8.92 -9.75 -4.31
CA ALA A 107 7.64 -9.88 -5.01
C ALA A 107 7.69 -9.09 -6.30
N LEU A 108 7.42 -9.75 -7.42
CA LEU A 108 7.55 -9.19 -8.77
C LEU A 108 6.25 -9.40 -9.57
N GLY A 109 6.04 -8.57 -10.56
CA GLY A 109 4.94 -8.70 -11.53
C GLY A 109 4.26 -7.38 -11.86
N ASP A 110 3.41 -7.42 -12.89
CA ASP A 110 2.67 -6.25 -13.34
C ASP A 110 1.74 -5.71 -12.24
N ASP A 111 1.10 -6.60 -11.48
CA ASP A 111 0.20 -6.21 -10.40
C ASP A 111 0.93 -5.55 -9.23
N VAL A 112 2.21 -5.87 -9.00
CA VAL A 112 3.03 -5.14 -8.04
C VAL A 112 3.21 -3.69 -8.50
N ASN A 113 3.46 -3.49 -9.79
CA ASN A 113 3.59 -2.16 -10.38
C ASN A 113 2.27 -1.37 -10.26
N VAL A 114 1.13 -2.02 -10.48
CA VAL A 114 -0.18 -1.37 -10.31
C VAL A 114 -0.31 -0.81 -8.90
N ALA A 115 -0.03 -1.63 -7.87
CA ALA A 115 -0.13 -1.19 -6.48
C ALA A 115 0.73 0.05 -6.22
N SER A 116 1.97 0.08 -6.73
CA SER A 116 2.85 1.23 -6.54
C SER A 116 2.39 2.47 -7.32
N ARG A 117 1.81 2.28 -8.49
CA ARG A 117 1.40 3.40 -9.36
C ARG A 117 0.09 4.06 -8.95
N ILE A 118 -0.75 3.39 -8.16
CA ILE A 118 -1.99 4.01 -7.68
C ILE A 118 -1.79 4.83 -6.39
N VAL A 119 -0.70 4.60 -5.64
CA VAL A 119 -0.43 5.34 -4.39
C VAL A 119 -0.52 6.86 -4.55
N PRO A 120 0.01 7.48 -5.63
CA PRO A 120 -0.06 8.94 -5.77
C PRO A 120 -1.48 9.51 -5.83
N PHE A 121 -2.48 8.68 -6.10
CA PHE A 121 -3.88 9.10 -6.13
C PHE A 121 -4.50 9.17 -4.72
N ALA A 122 -3.80 8.68 -3.70
CA ALA A 122 -4.29 8.76 -2.32
C ALA A 122 -4.14 10.16 -1.77
N ALA A 123 -5.14 10.61 -1.00
CA ALA A 123 -4.97 11.77 -0.16
C ALA A 123 -3.94 11.45 0.93
N GLU A 124 -3.26 12.46 1.45
CA GLU A 124 -2.37 12.29 2.60
C GLU A 124 -3.16 11.73 3.78
N GLY A 125 -2.72 10.62 4.33
CA GLY A 125 -3.44 9.90 5.38
C GLY A 125 -4.56 9.00 4.86
N GLY A 126 -4.71 8.86 3.55
CA GLY A 126 -5.78 8.10 2.93
C GLY A 126 -5.35 6.77 2.34
N ILE A 127 -6.33 6.05 1.78
CA ILE A 127 -6.13 4.74 1.16
C ILE A 127 -6.83 4.75 -0.19
N VAL A 128 -6.09 4.40 -1.25
CA VAL A 128 -6.68 4.11 -2.56
C VAL A 128 -6.61 2.61 -2.84
N ILE A 129 -7.56 2.15 -3.60
CA ILE A 129 -7.69 0.74 -3.96
C ILE A 129 -7.99 0.64 -5.45
N SER A 130 -7.58 -0.48 -6.06
CA SER A 130 -7.95 -0.77 -7.43
C SER A 130 -9.40 -1.28 -7.53
N GLY A 131 -9.94 -1.30 -8.74
CA GLY A 131 -11.28 -1.84 -9.00
C GLY A 131 -11.44 -3.28 -8.54
N LYS A 132 -10.40 -4.10 -8.67
CA LYS A 132 -10.44 -5.48 -8.18
C LYS A 132 -10.64 -5.55 -6.67
N VAL A 133 -9.93 -4.72 -5.92
CA VAL A 133 -10.07 -4.64 -4.46
C VAL A 133 -11.47 -4.14 -4.11
N GLN A 134 -11.94 -3.10 -4.79
CA GLN A 134 -13.27 -2.54 -4.56
C GLN A 134 -14.36 -3.59 -4.76
N GLN A 135 -14.27 -4.41 -5.81
CA GLN A 135 -15.23 -5.48 -6.05
C GLN A 135 -15.24 -6.49 -4.90
N ASN A 136 -14.06 -6.85 -4.38
CA ASN A 136 -13.95 -7.82 -3.28
C ASN A 136 -14.58 -7.31 -1.98
N ILE A 137 -14.50 -6.02 -1.70
CA ILE A 137 -15.02 -5.45 -0.44
C ILE A 137 -16.39 -4.84 -0.58
N SER A 138 -16.94 -4.76 -1.78
CA SER A 138 -18.25 -4.11 -2.04
C SER A 138 -19.42 -4.77 -1.31
N SER A 139 -19.30 -6.06 -1.00
CA SER A 139 -20.31 -6.80 -0.25
C SER A 139 -20.19 -6.60 1.28
N LEU A 140 -19.13 -5.96 1.74
CA LEU A 140 -18.89 -5.72 3.17
C LEU A 140 -19.36 -4.31 3.53
N PRO A 141 -20.48 -4.17 4.29
CA PRO A 141 -21.08 -2.85 4.51
C PRO A 141 -20.21 -1.90 5.37
N GLU A 142 -19.22 -2.43 6.07
CA GLU A 142 -18.30 -1.61 6.86
C GLU A 142 -17.41 -0.70 6.01
N PHE A 143 -17.20 -1.06 4.73
CA PHE A 143 -16.32 -0.29 3.84
C PHE A 143 -17.14 0.52 2.85
N LYS A 144 -16.88 1.83 2.80
CA LYS A 144 -17.46 2.73 1.82
C LYS A 144 -16.36 3.27 0.92
N THR A 145 -16.61 3.31 -0.37
CA THR A 145 -15.63 3.72 -1.36
C THR A 145 -16.20 4.77 -2.30
N LYS A 146 -15.31 5.52 -2.92
CA LYS A 146 -15.65 6.55 -3.91
C LYS A 146 -14.75 6.35 -5.14
N PHE A 147 -15.36 6.30 -6.33
CA PHE A 147 -14.61 6.25 -7.58
C PHE A 147 -13.82 7.56 -7.77
N ILE A 148 -12.56 7.45 -8.16
CA ILE A 148 -11.70 8.60 -8.41
C ILE A 148 -11.47 8.78 -9.90
N SER A 149 -10.87 7.78 -10.54
CA SER A 149 -10.49 7.90 -11.95
C SER A 149 -10.06 6.54 -12.52
N GLU A 150 -9.84 6.50 -13.84
CA GLU A 150 -9.28 5.34 -14.53
C GLU A 150 -8.05 5.82 -15.30
N PRO A 151 -6.93 6.07 -14.58
CA PRO A 151 -5.75 6.67 -15.18
C PRO A 151 -4.96 5.68 -16.04
N LEU A 152 -4.19 6.23 -16.98
CA LEU A 152 -3.16 5.46 -17.67
C LEU A 152 -1.94 5.41 -16.75
N LEU A 153 -1.63 4.23 -16.25
CA LEU A 153 -0.52 4.04 -15.33
C LEU A 153 0.76 3.69 -16.08
N LYS A 154 1.84 4.40 -15.78
CA LYS A 154 3.12 4.22 -16.45
C LYS A 154 3.65 2.80 -16.25
N GLY A 155 3.98 2.12 -17.36
CA GLY A 155 4.53 0.78 -17.33
C GLY A 155 3.52 -0.32 -17.02
N VAL A 156 2.22 0.01 -17.01
CA VAL A 156 1.15 -0.94 -16.74
C VAL A 156 0.32 -1.13 -17.99
N SER A 157 0.13 -2.37 -18.42
CA SER A 157 -0.59 -2.70 -19.66
C SER A 157 -2.10 -2.86 -19.46
N GLN A 158 -2.55 -3.06 -18.24
CA GLN A 158 -3.97 -3.28 -17.95
C GLN A 158 -4.69 -1.97 -17.61
N GLU A 159 -6.01 -1.95 -17.83
CA GLU A 159 -6.86 -0.84 -17.40
C GLU A 159 -7.14 -0.97 -15.91
N VAL A 160 -6.95 0.12 -15.17
CA VAL A 160 -7.12 0.12 -13.72
C VAL A 160 -8.01 1.27 -13.28
N LYS A 161 -9.13 0.93 -12.65
CA LYS A 161 -9.97 1.91 -11.97
C LYS A 161 -9.43 2.13 -10.57
N VAL A 162 -9.43 3.38 -10.11
CA VAL A 162 -8.96 3.76 -8.79
C VAL A 162 -10.10 4.31 -7.96
N PHE A 163 -10.22 3.80 -6.75
CA PHE A 163 -11.22 4.22 -5.76
C PHE A 163 -10.49 4.65 -4.49
N CYS A 164 -11.09 5.52 -3.69
CA CYS A 164 -10.59 5.76 -2.32
C CYS A 164 -11.59 5.20 -1.31
N ILE A 165 -11.08 4.82 -0.14
CA ILE A 165 -11.92 4.40 0.98
C ILE A 165 -12.32 5.65 1.74
N ILE A 166 -13.63 5.86 1.91
CA ILE A 166 -14.17 7.07 2.57
C ILE A 166 -14.80 6.79 3.93
N SER A 167 -14.82 5.52 4.36
CA SER A 167 -15.26 5.13 5.70
C SER A 167 -14.10 5.23 6.70
N HIS A 168 -14.37 4.97 7.98
CA HIS A 168 -13.37 4.91 9.05
C HIS A 168 -12.61 6.23 9.29
N GLY A 169 -13.24 7.36 8.93
CA GLY A 169 -12.61 8.66 9.11
C GLY A 169 -11.47 8.96 8.14
N LEU A 170 -11.32 8.20 7.07
CA LEU A 170 -10.27 8.39 6.09
C LEU A 170 -10.56 9.58 5.16
N PRO A 171 -9.53 10.35 4.79
CA PRO A 171 -9.72 11.49 3.88
C PRO A 171 -10.03 11.04 2.47
N GLU A 172 -10.88 11.82 1.80
CA GLU A 172 -11.19 11.58 0.39
C GLU A 172 -10.13 12.20 -0.51
N THR A 173 -9.88 11.54 -1.63
CA THR A 173 -9.12 12.14 -2.73
C THR A 173 -10.03 13.14 -3.47
N ASP A 174 -9.54 14.34 -3.69
CA ASP A 174 -10.25 15.38 -4.45
C ASP A 174 -10.31 15.08 -5.95
#